data_cd54972e750aa2d026b5f12a2930dc40
#
_entry.id   cd54972e750aa2d026b5f12a2930dc40
#
_cell.length_a   1.000
_cell.length_b   1.000
_cell.length_c   1.000
_cell.angle_alpha   90.00
_cell.angle_beta   90.00
_cell.angle_gamma   90.00
#
_symmetry.space_group_name_H-M   'P 1'
#
loop_
_entity.id
_entity.type
_entity.pdbx_description
1 polymer ?
#
loop_
_entity_poly.entity_id
_entity_poly.type
_entity_poly.pdbx_seq_one_letter_code
_entity_poly.pdbx_strand_id
1 'polypeptide(L)' 'MTSSPNISHFFVTALQQRCSIVTNTENGNTIIIDGGGDYQRLIQWIDSGIGEPDYQIGEYSGVRKVVALINT' A
#
# COMPACT_ATOMS: atom_id res chain seq x y z
N MET A 1 10.12 21.62 3.00
CA MET A 1 8.93 21.24 2.27
C MET A 1 8.54 19.82 2.63
N THR A 2 7.30 19.61 3.02
CA THR A 2 6.83 18.26 3.35
C THR A 2 6.27 17.61 2.10
N SER A 3 6.73 16.39 1.82
CA SER A 3 6.21 15.61 0.72
C SER A 3 4.87 15.00 1.09
N SER A 4 3.93 14.96 0.16
CA SER A 4 2.68 14.26 0.37
C SER A 4 2.93 12.75 0.36
N PRO A 5 2.28 11.98 1.24
CA PRO A 5 2.43 10.53 1.22
C PRO A 5 1.79 9.94 -0.03
N ASN A 6 2.29 8.79 -0.46
CA ASN A 6 1.64 7.98 -1.46
C ASN A 6 0.67 7.04 -0.75
N ILE A 7 -0.58 7.04 -1.15
CA ILE A 7 -1.61 6.18 -0.58
C ILE A 7 -2.20 5.33 -1.70
N SER A 8 -2.11 4.02 -1.55
CA SER A 8 -2.63 3.07 -2.53
C SER A 8 -3.72 2.22 -1.88
N HIS A 9 -4.83 2.05 -2.57
CA HIS A 9 -5.97 1.29 -2.07
C HIS A 9 -6.21 0.07 -2.95
N PHE A 10 -6.39 -1.07 -2.30
CA PHE A 10 -6.75 -2.31 -2.96
C PHE A 10 -8.08 -2.80 -2.39
N PHE A 11 -8.99 -3.22 -3.26
CA PHE A 11 -10.20 -3.91 -2.84
C PHE A 11 -9.91 -5.40 -2.89
N VAL A 12 -9.85 -6.04 -1.74
CA VAL A 12 -9.25 -7.38 -1.62
C VAL A 12 -10.24 -8.50 -1.39
N THR A 13 -11.53 -8.21 -1.27
CA THR A 13 -12.53 -9.26 -1.07
C THR A 13 -13.78 -8.96 -1.88
N ALA A 14 -14.65 -9.99 -2.00
CA ALA A 14 -15.97 -9.82 -2.62
C ALA A 14 -16.84 -8.82 -1.85
N LEU A 15 -16.53 -8.57 -0.58
CA LEU A 15 -17.22 -7.58 0.24
C LEU A 15 -16.61 -6.19 0.09
N GLN A 16 -15.65 -6.02 -0.82
CA GLN A 16 -14.99 -4.76 -1.12
C GLN A 16 -14.29 -4.14 0.09
N GLN A 17 -13.67 -4.98 0.89
CA GLN A 17 -12.84 -4.47 1.97
C GLN A 17 -11.66 -3.70 1.38
N ARG A 18 -11.43 -2.52 1.92
CA ARG A 18 -10.34 -1.68 1.48
C ARG A 18 -9.10 -1.98 2.29
N CYS A 19 -8.02 -2.26 1.59
CA CYS A 19 -6.69 -2.29 2.18
C CYS A 19 -5.94 -1.04 1.74
N SER A 20 -5.35 -0.33 2.69
CA SER A 20 -4.61 0.90 2.39
C SER A 20 -3.13 0.69 2.62
N ILE A 21 -2.33 1.15 1.67
CA ILE A 21 -0.88 1.12 1.77
C ILE A 21 -0.40 2.57 1.75
N VAL A 22 0.15 3.02 2.87
CA VAL A 22 0.63 4.39 3.03
C VAL A 22 2.14 4.39 3.01
N THR A 23 2.73 5.09 2.05
CA THR A 23 4.18 5.15 1.88
C THR A 23 4.67 6.57 2.12
N ASN A 24 5.67 6.70 2.98
CA ASN A 24 6.38 7.96 3.18
C ASN A 24 7.32 8.15 1.99
N THR A 25 7.05 9.17 1.18
CA THR A 25 7.80 9.38 -0.06
C THR A 25 9.22 9.90 0.16
N GLU A 26 9.55 10.30 1.37
CA GLU A 26 10.91 10.75 1.68
C GLU A 26 11.86 9.60 1.94
N ASN A 27 11.39 8.49 2.51
CA ASN A 27 12.26 7.40 2.92
C ASN A 27 11.76 6.01 2.50
N GLY A 28 10.56 5.91 1.91
CA GLY A 28 10.01 4.64 1.48
C GLY A 28 9.39 3.79 2.58
N ASN A 29 9.35 4.28 3.80
CA ASN A 29 8.70 3.53 4.88
C ASN A 29 7.21 3.39 4.59
N THR A 30 6.70 2.17 4.72
CA THR A 30 5.36 1.82 4.28
C THR A 30 4.58 1.16 5.40
N ILE A 31 3.33 1.56 5.54
CA ILE A 31 2.39 1.00 6.52
C ILE A 31 1.24 0.37 5.74
N ILE A 32 0.87 -0.85 6.10
CA ILE A 32 -0.28 -1.53 5.52
C ILE A 32 -1.41 -1.52 6.56
N ILE A 33 -2.58 -1.03 6.15
CA ILE A 33 -3.75 -0.93 7.02
C ILE A 33 -4.83 -1.86 6.48
N ASP A 34 -5.33 -2.75 7.33
CA ASP A 34 -6.40 -3.70 7.01
C ASP A 34 -6.05 -4.65 5.87
N GLY A 35 -4.85 -5.22 5.92
CA GLY A 35 -4.37 -6.12 4.87
C GLY A 35 -4.93 -7.54 4.90
N GLY A 36 -5.98 -7.80 5.67
CA GLY A 36 -6.39 -9.16 6.05
C GLY A 36 -7.04 -10.03 5.00
N GLY A 37 -7.36 -9.51 3.82
CA GLY A 37 -8.00 -10.31 2.79
C GLY A 37 -7.02 -11.03 1.87
N ASP A 38 -6.46 -10.30 0.92
CA ASP A 38 -5.55 -10.85 -0.09
C ASP A 38 -4.16 -10.27 0.11
N TYR A 39 -3.51 -10.73 1.15
CA TYR A 39 -2.21 -10.22 1.55
C TYR A 39 -1.13 -10.45 0.49
N GLN A 40 -1.19 -11.59 -0.20
CA GLN A 40 -0.18 -11.92 -1.22
C GLN A 40 -0.19 -10.93 -2.38
N ARG A 41 -1.37 -10.47 -2.78
CA ARG A 41 -1.48 -9.47 -3.84
C ARG A 41 -0.74 -8.18 -3.46
N LEU A 42 -0.88 -7.76 -2.21
CA LEU A 42 -0.23 -6.56 -1.71
C LEU A 42 1.29 -6.71 -1.68
N ILE A 43 1.76 -7.84 -1.19
CA ILE A 43 3.19 -8.11 -1.09
C ILE A 43 3.82 -8.20 -2.48
N GLN A 44 3.16 -8.83 -3.44
CA GLN A 44 3.66 -8.90 -4.81
C GLN A 44 3.82 -7.50 -5.41
N TRP A 45 2.84 -6.63 -5.17
CA TRP A 45 2.94 -5.27 -5.69
C TRP A 45 4.08 -4.49 -5.03
N ILE A 46 4.25 -4.64 -3.73
CA ILE A 46 5.31 -3.94 -2.99
C ILE A 46 6.70 -4.44 -3.41
N ASP A 47 6.86 -5.76 -3.55
CA ASP A 47 8.18 -6.35 -3.81
C ASP A 47 8.57 -6.30 -5.28
N SER A 48 7.63 -6.51 -6.18
CA SER A 48 7.94 -6.75 -7.60
C SER A 48 7.22 -5.81 -8.55
N GLY A 49 6.33 -4.96 -8.04
CA GLY A 49 5.52 -4.09 -8.89
C GLY A 49 4.48 -4.82 -9.71
N ILE A 50 4.21 -6.09 -9.41
CA ILE A 50 3.22 -6.88 -10.14
C ILE A 50 1.82 -6.55 -9.62
N GLY A 51 0.93 -6.20 -10.54
CA GLY A 51 -0.42 -5.77 -10.23
C GLY A 51 -0.48 -4.26 -10.05
N GLU A 52 -1.69 -3.76 -9.88
CA GLU A 52 -1.91 -2.31 -9.71
C GLU A 52 -2.93 -2.09 -8.62
N PRO A 53 -2.78 -1.00 -7.84
CA PRO A 53 -3.82 -0.62 -6.90
C PRO A 53 -5.10 -0.22 -7.65
N ASP A 54 -6.23 -0.40 -7.01
CA ASP A 54 -7.51 -0.01 -7.58
C ASP A 54 -7.66 1.51 -7.58
N TYR A 55 -6.98 2.18 -6.66
CA TYR A 55 -7.04 3.63 -6.54
C TYR A 55 -5.75 4.11 -5.87
N GLN A 56 -5.20 5.22 -6.32
CA GLN A 56 -3.94 5.71 -5.80
C GLN A 56 -3.96 7.24 -5.66
N ILE A 57 -3.45 7.74 -4.54
CA ILE A 57 -3.28 9.16 -4.27
C ILE A 57 -1.78 9.42 -4.16
N GLY A 58 -1.29 10.42 -4.88
CA GLY A 58 0.13 10.74 -4.91
C GLY A 58 0.90 9.74 -5.77
N GLU A 59 2.18 9.99 -5.91
CA GLU A 59 3.06 9.14 -6.72
C GLU A 59 4.31 8.77 -5.94
N TYR A 60 4.75 7.53 -6.11
CA TYR A 60 6.01 7.07 -5.55
C TYR A 60 6.50 5.89 -6.36
N SER A 61 7.73 5.99 -6.88
CA SER A 61 8.33 4.95 -7.69
C SER A 61 9.56 4.31 -7.05
N GLY A 62 9.89 4.69 -5.82
CA GLY A 62 11.02 4.13 -5.12
C GLY A 62 10.73 2.79 -4.45
N VAL A 63 11.69 2.32 -3.70
CA VAL A 63 11.54 1.07 -2.94
C VAL A 63 10.67 1.31 -1.72
N ARG A 64 9.69 0.44 -1.50
CA ARG A 64 8.83 0.49 -0.32
C ARG A 64 9.30 -0.52 0.70
N LYS A 65 9.46 -0.06 1.93
CA LYS A 65 9.86 -0.91 3.05
C LYS A 65 8.72 -0.97 4.06
N VAL A 66 8.12 -2.14 4.22
CA VAL A 66 7.01 -2.31 5.17
C VAL A 66 7.55 -2.28 6.58
N VAL A 67 7.11 -1.30 7.37
CA VAL A 67 7.55 -1.12 8.75
C VAL A 67 6.45 -1.37 9.78
N ALA A 68 5.20 -1.43 9.33
CA ALA A 68 4.08 -1.70 10.24
C ALA A 68 2.90 -2.31 9.49
N LEU A 69 2.15 -3.13 10.20
CA LEU A 69 0.91 -3.73 9.72
C LEU A 69 -0.15 -3.45 10.77
N ILE A 70 -1.21 -2.74 10.38
CA ILE A 70 -2.28 -2.34 11.29
C ILE A 70 -3.56 -3.06 10.87
N ASN A 71 -4.13 -3.81 11.79
CA ASN A 71 -5.44 -4.45 11.61
C ASN A 71 -6.46 -3.74 12.50
N THR A 72 -7.57 -3.39 11.94
CA THR A 72 -8.66 -2.75 12.68
C THR A 72 -9.86 -3.68 12.83
#